data_9a71d1603cb4505cf2cbbfc0c84e6f28
#
_entry.id   9a71d1603cb4505cf2cbbfc0c84e6f28
#
_cell.length_a   1.000
_cell.length_b   1.000
_cell.length_c   1.000
_cell.angle_alpha   90.00
_cell.angle_beta   90.00
_cell.angle_gamma   90.00
#
_symmetry.space_group_name_H-M   'P 1'
#
loop_
_entity.id
_entity.type
_entity.pdbx_description
1 polymer ?
#
loop_
_entity_poly.entity_id
_entity_poly.type
_entity_poly.pdbx_seq_one_letter_code
_entity_poly.pdbx_strand_id
1 'polypeptide(L)'
;ALTYGEIRAMLRAKGVKLEPEEDTDDQGSIYGKKFANAGGVTAAVLESMKELGCTGDVSVCKCSGITECKKALTLMKVGRLPEDFIEGMVCEGGCVGGPSRHRDPNLAMRDRNAALAKSSDILIKDNLDKQNAETVDMIR
;
A
#
# COMPACT_ATOMS: atom_id res chain seq x y z
N ALA A 1 13.55 11.30 5.67
CA ALA A 1 12.16 10.91 5.99
C ALA A 1 11.80 11.41 7.38
N LEU A 2 10.56 11.83 7.58
CA LEU A 2 10.03 12.31 8.86
C LEU A 2 8.84 11.42 9.26
N THR A 3 8.73 11.15 10.54
CA THR A 3 7.55 10.50 11.11
C THR A 3 6.40 11.50 11.27
N TYR A 4 5.17 11.02 11.36
CA TYR A 4 4.01 11.90 11.65
C TYR A 4 4.15 12.66 12.97
N GLY A 5 4.80 12.06 13.97
CA GLY A 5 5.07 12.71 15.25
C GLY A 5 6.01 13.90 15.11
N GLU A 6 7.08 13.75 14.34
CA GLU A 6 8.04 14.83 14.04
C GLU A 6 7.38 15.96 13.25
N ILE A 7 6.60 15.65 12.21
CA ILE A 7 5.86 16.67 11.45
C ILE A 7 4.90 17.43 12.37
N ARG A 8 4.14 16.75 13.23
CA ARG A 8 3.25 17.40 14.19
C ARG A 8 4.00 18.30 15.17
N ALA A 9 5.18 17.87 15.63
CA ALA A 9 6.02 18.70 16.50
C ALA A 9 6.52 19.95 15.77
N MET A 10 6.94 19.83 14.53
CA MET A 10 7.38 20.97 13.70
C MET A 10 6.23 21.97 13.46
N LEU A 11 5.04 21.49 13.11
CA LEU A 11 3.87 22.36 12.93
C LEU A 11 3.52 23.13 14.21
N ARG A 12 3.54 22.44 15.36
CA ARG A 12 3.31 23.09 16.66
C ARG A 12 4.39 24.14 16.97
N ALA A 13 5.67 23.83 16.74
CA ALA A 13 6.78 24.75 16.97
C ALA A 13 6.67 26.00 16.08
N LYS A 14 6.08 25.89 14.90
CA LYS A 14 5.83 27.02 14.00
C LYS A 14 4.49 27.73 14.26
N GLY A 15 3.70 27.29 15.23
CA GLY A 15 2.39 27.86 15.52
C GLY A 15 1.34 27.64 14.42
N VAL A 16 1.56 26.67 13.53
CA VAL A 16 0.62 26.34 12.46
C VAL A 16 -0.59 25.63 13.07
N LYS A 17 -1.77 26.18 12.88
CA LYS A 17 -3.05 25.53 13.21
C LYS A 17 -3.51 24.76 12.00
N LEU A 18 -3.83 23.48 12.22
CA LEU A 18 -4.45 22.64 11.19
C LEU A 18 -5.96 22.88 11.27
N GLU A 19 -6.55 23.32 10.18
CA GLU A 19 -7.99 23.44 10.02
C GLU A 19 -8.47 22.38 9.02
N PRO A 20 -9.71 21.88 9.18
CA PRO A 20 -10.29 21.00 8.17
C PRO A 20 -10.41 21.76 6.85
N GLU A 21 -9.89 21.18 5.80
CA GLU A 21 -10.02 21.68 4.43
C GLU A 21 -10.94 20.75 3.66
N GLU A 22 -11.63 21.27 2.65
CA GLU A 22 -12.43 20.41 1.77
C GLU A 22 -11.51 19.42 1.04
N ASP A 23 -11.93 18.16 0.98
CA ASP A 23 -11.19 17.14 0.26
C ASP A 23 -11.01 17.55 -1.20
N THR A 24 -9.77 17.73 -1.60
CA THR A 24 -9.44 17.85 -3.02
C THR A 24 -9.69 16.53 -3.73
N ASP A 25 -10.04 16.55 -5.01
CA ASP A 25 -10.26 15.36 -5.83
C ASP A 25 -9.10 14.38 -5.66
N ASP A 26 -9.40 13.26 -4.98
CA ASP A 26 -8.46 12.19 -4.76
C ASP A 26 -8.34 11.35 -6.03
N GLN A 27 -7.28 11.60 -6.79
CA GLN A 27 -7.04 11.03 -8.11
C GLN A 27 -6.31 9.68 -8.09
N GLY A 28 -5.94 9.18 -6.91
CA GLY A 28 -5.25 7.90 -6.80
C GLY A 28 -6.18 6.70 -7.03
N SER A 29 -5.68 5.65 -7.69
CA SER A 29 -6.44 4.40 -7.82
C SER A 29 -6.71 3.78 -6.44
N ILE A 30 -7.85 3.10 -6.29
CA ILE A 30 -8.19 2.37 -5.05
C ILE A 30 -7.11 1.32 -4.71
N TYR A 31 -6.48 0.74 -5.70
CA TYR A 31 -5.40 -0.25 -5.53
C TYR A 31 -4.12 0.40 -5.01
N GLY A 32 -3.72 1.56 -5.54
CA GLY A 32 -2.58 2.32 -5.02
C GLY A 32 -2.79 2.75 -3.56
N LYS A 33 -3.98 3.19 -3.22
CA LYS A 33 -4.35 3.56 -1.85
C LYS A 33 -4.26 2.39 -0.87
N LYS A 34 -4.40 1.15 -1.32
CA LYS A 34 -4.30 -0.06 -0.49
C LYS A 34 -2.88 -0.51 -0.20
N PHE A 35 -1.84 0.06 -0.82
CA PHE A 35 -0.44 -0.38 -0.66
C PHE A 35 0.06 -0.35 0.78
N ALA A 36 -0.51 0.46 1.64
CA ALA A 36 -0.16 0.50 3.06
C ALA A 36 -0.69 -0.72 3.86
N ASN A 37 -1.57 -1.53 3.27
CA ASN A 37 -2.12 -2.73 3.88
C ASN A 37 -1.37 -3.96 3.38
N ALA A 38 -1.14 -4.96 4.22
CA ALA A 38 -0.68 -6.27 3.77
C ALA A 38 -1.69 -6.87 2.78
N GLY A 39 -1.21 -7.34 1.63
CA GLY A 39 -2.04 -7.80 0.51
C GLY A 39 -2.45 -6.70 -0.47
N GLY A 40 -2.11 -5.43 -0.21
CA GLY A 40 -2.49 -4.32 -1.08
C GLY A 40 -1.74 -4.31 -2.40
N VAL A 41 -0.45 -4.62 -2.38
CA VAL A 41 0.36 -4.74 -3.61
C VAL A 41 -0.09 -5.94 -4.44
N THR A 42 -0.36 -7.07 -3.79
CA THR A 42 -0.94 -8.25 -4.45
C THR A 42 -2.24 -7.90 -5.18
N ALA A 43 -3.15 -7.20 -4.51
CA ALA A 43 -4.42 -6.81 -5.12
C ALA A 43 -4.21 -5.93 -6.36
N ALA A 44 -3.24 -5.00 -6.32
CA ALA A 44 -2.91 -4.16 -7.46
C ALA A 44 -2.30 -4.95 -8.61
N VAL A 45 -1.38 -5.88 -8.34
CA VAL A 45 -0.77 -6.74 -9.38
C VAL A 45 -1.83 -7.57 -10.08
N LEU A 46 -2.70 -8.26 -9.32
CA LEU A 46 -3.74 -9.09 -9.88
C LEU A 46 -4.76 -8.29 -10.70
N GLU A 47 -5.09 -7.09 -10.26
CA GLU A 47 -5.98 -6.21 -11.05
C GLU A 47 -5.31 -5.70 -12.32
N SER A 48 -4.05 -5.25 -12.24
CA SER A 48 -3.29 -4.86 -13.43
C SER A 48 -3.22 -5.98 -14.45
N MET A 49 -3.03 -7.22 -14.01
CA MET A 49 -3.03 -8.38 -14.90
C MET A 49 -4.37 -8.55 -15.62
N LYS A 50 -5.49 -8.37 -14.92
CA LYS A 50 -6.82 -8.42 -15.54
C LYS A 50 -7.03 -7.30 -16.53
N GLU A 51 -6.68 -6.05 -16.16
CA GLU A 51 -6.80 -4.88 -17.03
C GLU A 51 -5.95 -5.02 -18.31
N LEU A 52 -4.81 -5.72 -18.21
CA LEU A 52 -3.93 -6.05 -19.34
C LEU A 52 -4.38 -7.30 -20.13
N GLY A 53 -5.47 -7.98 -19.72
CA GLY A 53 -5.97 -9.16 -20.39
C GLY A 53 -5.14 -10.43 -20.17
N CYS A 54 -4.31 -10.47 -19.12
CA CYS A 54 -3.56 -11.67 -18.75
C CYS A 54 -4.52 -12.75 -18.21
N THR A 55 -4.45 -13.96 -18.77
CA THR A 55 -5.37 -15.06 -18.46
C THR A 55 -4.79 -16.13 -17.52
N GLY A 56 -3.56 -15.95 -17.04
CA GLY A 56 -2.90 -16.89 -16.14
C GLY A 56 -3.34 -16.73 -14.69
N ASP A 57 -3.56 -17.85 -13.99
CA ASP A 57 -3.67 -17.86 -12.55
C ASP A 57 -2.28 -17.67 -11.92
N VAL A 58 -2.16 -16.73 -11.01
CA VAL A 58 -0.93 -16.44 -10.26
C VAL A 58 -1.15 -16.81 -8.80
N SER A 59 -0.34 -17.75 -8.32
CA SER A 59 -0.33 -18.12 -6.91
C SER A 59 0.52 -17.13 -6.11
N VAL A 60 0.02 -16.69 -4.95
CA VAL A 60 0.65 -15.60 -4.19
C VAL A 60 0.92 -15.99 -2.76
N CYS A 61 2.19 -15.84 -2.34
CA CYS A 61 2.61 -15.90 -0.95
C CYS A 61 2.53 -14.50 -0.33
N LYS A 62 1.54 -14.27 0.54
CA LYS A 62 1.42 -13.01 1.31
C LYS A 62 2.07 -13.18 2.67
N CYS A 63 3.08 -12.38 2.95
CA CYS A 63 3.81 -12.41 4.23
C CYS A 63 3.53 -11.14 5.03
N SER A 64 3.01 -11.30 6.24
CA SER A 64 2.74 -10.20 7.17
C SER A 64 3.58 -10.38 8.44
N GLY A 65 4.59 -9.54 8.59
CA GLY A 65 5.59 -9.64 9.65
C GLY A 65 6.91 -10.27 9.20
N ILE A 66 7.97 -9.92 9.91
CA ILE A 66 9.36 -10.32 9.59
C ILE A 66 9.56 -11.83 9.58
N THR A 67 8.84 -12.55 10.45
CA THR A 67 8.98 -14.02 10.60
C THR A 67 8.47 -14.73 9.36
N GLU A 68 7.30 -14.34 8.85
CA GLU A 68 6.73 -14.92 7.62
C GLU A 68 7.58 -14.56 6.40
N CYS A 69 8.05 -13.32 6.30
CA CYS A 69 8.95 -12.90 5.23
C CYS A 69 10.23 -13.76 5.20
N LYS A 70 10.88 -13.96 6.36
CA LYS A 70 12.08 -14.80 6.45
C LYS A 70 11.81 -16.26 6.05
N LYS A 71 10.66 -16.81 6.46
CA LYS A 71 10.25 -18.16 6.10
C LYS A 71 10.07 -18.31 4.59
N ALA A 72 9.30 -17.40 3.97
CA ALA A 72 9.06 -17.42 2.52
C ALA A 72 10.37 -17.31 1.72
N LEU A 73 11.25 -16.36 2.09
CA LEU A 73 12.55 -16.19 1.44
C LEU A 73 13.46 -17.39 1.63
N THR A 74 13.38 -18.07 2.77
CA THR A 74 14.14 -19.32 3.01
C THR A 74 13.64 -20.45 2.10
N LEU A 75 12.32 -20.61 1.98
CA LEU A 75 11.72 -21.60 1.08
C LEU A 75 12.05 -21.29 -0.38
N MET A 76 12.00 -20.03 -0.80
CA MET A 76 12.38 -19.58 -2.13
C MET A 76 13.85 -19.93 -2.42
N LYS A 77 14.77 -19.64 -1.48
CA LYS A 77 16.21 -19.93 -1.64
C LYS A 77 16.51 -21.40 -1.90
N VAL A 78 15.73 -22.32 -1.33
CA VAL A 78 15.90 -23.76 -1.52
C VAL A 78 15.00 -24.36 -2.60
N GLY A 79 14.32 -23.51 -3.39
CA GLY A 79 13.44 -23.93 -4.49
C GLY A 79 12.19 -24.70 -4.04
N ARG A 80 11.71 -24.43 -2.81
CA ARG A 80 10.53 -25.09 -2.22
C ARG A 80 9.33 -24.18 -2.03
N LEU A 81 9.41 -22.95 -2.51
CA LEU A 81 8.26 -22.06 -2.52
C LEU A 81 7.43 -22.36 -3.79
N PRO A 82 6.19 -22.83 -3.66
CA PRO A 82 5.37 -23.17 -4.82
C PRO A 82 4.69 -21.95 -5.46
N GLU A 83 4.68 -20.81 -4.78
CA GLU A 83 4.00 -19.60 -5.25
C GLU A 83 4.86 -18.84 -6.27
N ASP A 84 4.17 -18.20 -7.23
CA ASP A 84 4.79 -17.44 -8.34
C ASP A 84 5.23 -16.04 -7.91
N PHE A 85 4.56 -15.49 -6.88
CA PHE A 85 4.76 -14.12 -6.44
C PHE A 85 4.77 -14.02 -4.90
N ILE A 86 5.70 -13.24 -4.36
CA ILE A 86 5.79 -12.96 -2.92
C ILE A 86 5.50 -11.49 -2.65
N GLU A 87 4.53 -11.21 -1.81
CA GLU A 87 4.38 -9.91 -1.17
C GLU A 87 4.89 -9.98 0.27
N GLY A 88 5.92 -9.19 0.60
CA GLY A 88 6.51 -9.16 1.94
C GLY A 88 6.28 -7.82 2.63
N MET A 89 5.51 -7.82 3.71
CA MET A 89 5.34 -6.69 4.63
C MET A 89 6.04 -7.00 5.95
N VAL A 90 7.12 -6.27 6.28
CA VAL A 90 7.88 -6.48 7.52
C VAL A 90 7.06 -6.15 8.76
N CYS A 91 6.23 -5.11 8.68
CA CYS A 91 5.30 -4.75 9.75
C CYS A 91 4.01 -5.57 9.63
N GLU A 92 3.54 -6.16 10.74
CA GLU A 92 2.29 -6.91 10.75
C GLU A 92 1.10 -6.01 10.38
N GLY A 93 0.27 -6.46 9.44
CA GLY A 93 -0.84 -5.70 8.89
C GLY A 93 -0.46 -4.64 7.85
N GLY A 94 0.83 -4.44 7.59
CA GLY A 94 1.34 -3.41 6.69
C GLY A 94 1.84 -2.16 7.41
N CYS A 95 1.92 -1.04 6.70
CA CYS A 95 2.49 0.22 7.22
C CYS A 95 1.76 0.77 8.46
N VAL A 96 0.47 0.50 8.60
CA VAL A 96 -0.32 0.90 9.78
C VAL A 96 0.14 0.24 11.07
N GLY A 97 0.79 -0.93 10.98
CA GLY A 97 1.41 -1.64 12.09
C GLY A 97 2.86 -1.25 12.37
N GLY A 98 3.40 -0.28 11.63
CA GLY A 98 4.81 0.12 11.71
C GLY A 98 5.24 0.72 13.04
N PRO A 99 6.56 0.88 13.26
CA PRO A 99 7.12 1.31 14.54
C PRO A 99 6.77 2.75 14.92
N SER A 100 6.46 3.60 13.95
CA SER A 100 6.07 5.01 14.17
C SER A 100 4.56 5.23 14.31
N ARG A 101 3.80 4.17 14.57
CA ARG A 101 2.36 4.26 14.80
C ARG A 101 2.05 5.01 16.08
N HIS A 102 1.00 5.83 16.04
CA HIS A 102 0.48 6.56 17.20
C HIS A 102 -0.83 5.99 17.75
N ARG A 103 -1.27 4.86 17.20
CA ARG A 103 -2.54 4.23 17.53
C ARG A 103 -2.41 2.69 17.47
N ASP A 104 -3.35 2.01 18.11
CA ASP A 104 -3.47 0.57 17.97
C ASP A 104 -3.63 0.16 16.49
N PRO A 105 -2.88 -0.83 15.98
CA PRO A 105 -2.89 -1.21 14.57
C PRO A 105 -4.27 -1.64 14.05
N ASN A 106 -5.06 -2.35 14.87
CA ASN A 106 -6.39 -2.83 14.46
C ASN A 106 -7.38 -1.66 14.30
N LEU A 107 -7.31 -0.68 15.21
CA LEU A 107 -8.11 0.53 15.11
C LEU A 107 -7.69 1.38 13.92
N ALA A 108 -6.38 1.54 13.69
CA ALA A 108 -5.86 2.28 12.55
C ALA A 108 -6.25 1.62 11.21
N MET A 109 -6.18 0.29 11.14
CA MET A 109 -6.61 -0.48 9.97
C MET A 109 -8.10 -0.32 9.69
N ARG A 110 -8.94 -0.42 10.75
CA ARG A 110 -10.39 -0.23 10.62
C ARG A 110 -10.74 1.16 10.08
N ASP A 111 -10.13 2.20 10.63
CA ASP A 111 -10.40 3.57 10.22
C ASP A 111 -9.90 3.84 8.79
N ARG A 112 -8.73 3.27 8.44
CA ARG A 112 -8.22 3.33 7.07
C ARG A 112 -9.15 2.62 6.08
N ASN A 113 -9.62 1.43 6.40
CA ASN A 113 -10.54 0.69 5.53
C ASN A 113 -11.88 1.43 5.38
N ALA A 114 -12.36 2.08 6.42
CA ALA A 114 -13.55 2.93 6.34
C ALA A 114 -13.34 4.17 5.43
N ALA A 115 -12.16 4.76 5.46
CA ALA A 115 -11.79 5.85 4.55
C ALA A 115 -11.68 5.35 3.10
N LEU A 116 -11.03 4.20 2.89
CA LEU A 116 -10.91 3.58 1.56
C LEU A 116 -12.28 3.25 0.95
N ALA A 117 -13.23 2.81 1.76
CA ALA A 117 -14.59 2.51 1.29
C ALA A 117 -15.36 3.75 0.79
N LYS A 118 -14.92 4.95 1.18
CA LYS A 118 -15.50 6.23 0.73
C LYS A 118 -14.75 6.84 -0.46
N SER A 119 -13.61 6.29 -0.82
CA SER A 119 -12.81 6.81 -1.93
C SER A 119 -13.34 6.33 -3.28
N SER A 120 -12.98 7.06 -4.35
CA SER A 120 -13.35 6.69 -5.72
C SER A 120 -12.81 5.32 -6.12
N ASP A 121 -13.56 4.57 -6.92
CA ASP A 121 -13.20 3.25 -7.47
C ASP A 121 -12.42 3.38 -8.80
N ILE A 122 -11.51 4.35 -8.89
CA ILE A 122 -10.71 4.55 -10.09
C ILE A 122 -9.80 3.33 -10.28
N LEU A 123 -9.87 2.72 -11.45
CA LEU A 123 -9.01 1.60 -11.85
C LEU A 123 -7.57 2.08 -12.12
N ILE A 124 -6.64 1.13 -12.19
CA ILE A 124 -5.22 1.44 -12.35
C ILE A 124 -4.98 2.10 -13.70
N LYS A 125 -5.50 1.52 -14.79
CA LYS A 125 -5.35 2.05 -16.15
C LYS A 125 -5.93 3.46 -16.28
N ASP A 126 -7.17 3.66 -15.83
CA ASP A 126 -7.82 4.97 -15.88
C ASP A 126 -7.03 6.04 -15.11
N ASN A 127 -6.40 5.64 -14.00
CA ASN A 127 -5.57 6.53 -13.21
C ASN A 127 -4.26 6.89 -13.93
N LEU A 128 -3.60 5.91 -14.55
CA LEU A 128 -2.38 6.13 -15.34
C LEU A 128 -2.65 7.04 -16.54
N ASP A 129 -3.74 6.79 -17.26
CA ASP A 129 -4.15 7.59 -18.42
C ASP A 129 -4.41 9.05 -18.02
N LYS A 130 -5.12 9.27 -16.91
CA LYS A 130 -5.40 10.63 -16.38
C LYS A 130 -4.13 11.38 -15.96
N GLN A 131 -3.15 10.69 -15.44
CA GLN A 131 -1.90 11.29 -14.95
C GLN A 131 -0.82 11.40 -16.01
N ASN A 132 -1.06 10.95 -17.25
CA ASN A 132 -0.06 10.83 -18.30
C ASN A 132 1.22 10.11 -17.81
N ALA A 133 1.05 9.08 -16.99
CA ALA A 133 2.15 8.42 -16.31
C ALA A 133 3.12 7.72 -17.29
N GLU A 134 2.70 7.45 -18.51
CA GLU A 134 3.54 6.94 -19.60
C GLU A 134 4.70 7.88 -19.97
N THR A 135 4.59 9.17 -19.61
CA THR A 135 5.65 10.16 -19.86
C THR A 135 6.71 10.20 -18.76
N VAL A 136 6.50 9.47 -17.65
CA VAL A 136 7.45 9.44 -16.53
C VAL A 136 8.45 8.32 -16.76
N ASP A 137 9.73 8.68 -16.96
CA ASP A 137 10.82 7.72 -17.01
C ASP A 137 11.05 7.13 -15.60
N MET A 138 10.67 5.88 -15.43
CA MET A 138 10.82 5.13 -14.18
C MET A 138 12.14 4.32 -14.13
N ILE A 139 12.97 4.39 -15.19
CA ILE A 139 14.24 3.68 -15.28
C ILE A 139 15.35 4.62 -14.80
N ARG A 140 16.04 4.23 -13.73
CA ARG A 140 17.22 4.92 -13.21
C ARG A 140 18.42 3.98 -13.17
#